data_3085dbb82ba9579331d0b186fd77a638
#
_entry.id   3085dbb82ba9579331d0b186fd77a638
#
_cell.length_a   1.000
_cell.length_b   1.000
_cell.length_c   1.000
_cell.angle_alpha   90.00
_cell.angle_beta   90.00
_cell.angle_gamma   90.00
#
_symmetry.space_group_name_H-M   'P 1'
#
loop_
_entity.id
_entity.type
_entity.pdbx_description
1 polymer ?
#
loop_
_entity_poly.entity_id
_entity_poly.type
_entity_poly.pdbx_seq_one_letter_code
_entity_poly.pdbx_strand_id
1 'polypeptide(L)'
;MGVEIHDNSKEISEKIKAAVSKGLEACGLVAEGYAADLAPVGTPESTGIPGYIGGLLRGSITHALSGKQPAISTYQDNAGTRRGSYSGTAPEESDSNKSAVYIGTNVEYSIYVELGTIKMDAQPFLKPAVADHANTYRKIIEKELKNG
;
A
#
# COMPACT_ATOMS: atom_id res chain seq x y z
N MET A 1 4.87 48.49 -28.87
CA MET A 1 4.62 47.06 -28.83
C MET A 1 4.94 46.55 -27.43
N GLY A 2 3.93 46.12 -26.66
CA GLY A 2 4.11 45.58 -25.34
C GLY A 2 4.33 44.07 -25.37
N VAL A 3 5.14 43.54 -24.45
CA VAL A 3 5.31 42.11 -24.26
C VAL A 3 4.61 41.73 -22.94
N GLU A 4 3.60 40.89 -23.03
CA GLU A 4 2.98 40.31 -21.85
C GLU A 4 3.64 38.97 -21.51
N ILE A 5 4.07 38.84 -20.26
CA ILE A 5 4.63 37.57 -19.73
C ILE A 5 3.64 37.08 -18.67
N HIS A 6 3.05 35.92 -18.95
CA HIS A 6 2.18 35.24 -17.98
C HIS A 6 2.97 34.18 -17.23
N ASP A 7 3.05 34.30 -15.92
CA ASP A 7 3.68 33.30 -15.07
C ASP A 7 2.66 32.25 -14.65
N ASN A 8 2.74 31.07 -15.30
CA ASN A 8 1.90 29.91 -15.03
C ASN A 8 2.57 28.90 -14.11
N SER A 9 3.68 29.25 -13.46
CA SER A 9 4.46 28.32 -12.64
C SER A 9 3.66 27.69 -11.51
N LYS A 10 2.79 28.45 -10.88
CA LYS A 10 1.90 27.94 -9.81
C LYS A 10 0.91 26.91 -10.35
N GLU A 11 0.25 27.21 -11.47
CA GLU A 11 -0.69 26.31 -12.12
C GLU A 11 -0.01 25.02 -12.61
N ILE A 12 1.15 25.12 -13.22
CA ILE A 12 1.94 23.98 -13.66
C ILE A 12 2.38 23.12 -12.47
N SER A 13 2.83 23.76 -11.39
CA SER A 13 3.23 23.07 -10.17
C SER A 13 2.06 22.29 -9.54
N GLU A 14 0.87 22.87 -9.51
CA GLU A 14 -0.33 22.21 -9.02
C GLU A 14 -0.75 21.00 -9.87
N LYS A 15 -0.65 21.13 -11.20
CA LYS A 15 -0.92 20.03 -12.13
C LYS A 15 0.08 18.87 -11.95
N ILE A 16 1.36 19.17 -11.78
CA ILE A 16 2.38 18.16 -11.50
C ILE A 16 2.11 17.46 -10.18
N LYS A 17 1.79 18.18 -9.13
CA LYS A 17 1.45 17.60 -7.83
C LYS A 17 0.23 16.69 -7.91
N ALA A 18 -0.80 17.10 -8.64
CA ALA A 18 -1.99 16.29 -8.86
C ALA A 18 -1.67 15.00 -9.64
N ALA A 19 -0.85 15.09 -10.68
CA ALA A 19 -0.43 13.94 -11.47
C ALA A 19 0.42 12.97 -10.64
N VAL A 20 1.34 13.46 -9.82
CA VAL A 20 2.15 12.66 -8.90
C VAL A 20 1.28 11.96 -7.87
N SER A 21 0.33 12.65 -7.26
CA SER A 21 -0.61 12.05 -6.29
C SER A 21 -1.43 10.94 -6.93
N LYS A 22 -1.91 11.15 -8.13
CA LYS A 22 -2.67 10.13 -8.87
C LYS A 22 -1.81 8.92 -9.21
N GLY A 23 -0.56 9.15 -9.64
CA GLY A 23 0.39 8.08 -9.91
C GLY A 23 0.75 7.29 -8.66
N LEU A 24 0.96 7.96 -7.54
CA LEU A 24 1.24 7.30 -6.25
C LEU A 24 0.05 6.47 -5.76
N GLU A 25 -1.17 6.96 -5.92
CA GLU A 25 -2.38 6.20 -5.61
C GLU A 25 -2.44 4.91 -6.43
N ALA A 26 -2.18 5.00 -7.73
CA ALA A 26 -2.14 3.83 -8.60
C ALA A 26 -1.01 2.86 -8.21
N CYS A 27 0.16 3.37 -7.85
CA CYS A 27 1.26 2.55 -7.32
C CYS A 27 0.88 1.85 -6.02
N GLY A 28 0.19 2.55 -5.12
CA GLY A 28 -0.29 2.00 -3.86
C GLY A 28 -1.24 0.82 -4.07
N LEU A 29 -2.19 0.97 -4.98
CA LEU A 29 -3.12 -0.11 -5.33
C LEU A 29 -2.40 -1.33 -5.91
N VAL A 30 -1.44 -1.13 -6.79
CA VAL A 30 -0.66 -2.22 -7.39
C VAL A 30 0.22 -2.90 -6.34
N ALA A 31 0.90 -2.11 -5.49
CA ALA A 31 1.74 -2.64 -4.41
C ALA A 31 0.92 -3.45 -3.40
N GLU A 32 -0.27 -2.97 -3.07
CA GLU A 32 -1.24 -3.66 -2.21
C GLU A 32 -1.61 -5.03 -2.79
N GLY A 33 -1.87 -5.09 -4.10
CA GLY A 33 -2.11 -6.35 -4.80
C GLY A 33 -0.93 -7.32 -4.74
N TYR A 34 0.27 -6.87 -5.00
CA TYR A 34 1.47 -7.70 -4.89
C TYR A 34 1.71 -8.20 -3.47
N ALA A 35 1.55 -7.33 -2.49
CA ALA A 35 1.70 -7.72 -1.08
C ALA A 35 0.65 -8.74 -0.67
N ALA A 36 -0.58 -8.56 -1.11
CA ALA A 36 -1.67 -9.50 -0.85
C ALA A 36 -1.39 -10.89 -1.47
N ASP A 37 -0.84 -10.93 -2.68
CA ASP A 37 -0.48 -12.19 -3.33
C ASP A 37 0.65 -12.92 -2.60
N LEU A 38 1.58 -12.20 -2.00
CA LEU A 38 2.71 -12.75 -1.26
C LEU A 38 2.37 -13.09 0.20
N ALA A 39 1.34 -12.47 0.77
CA ALA A 39 0.97 -12.70 2.16
C ALA A 39 0.50 -14.15 2.37
N PRO A 40 1.09 -14.87 3.33
CA PRO A 40 0.69 -16.25 3.59
C PRO A 40 -0.74 -16.32 4.12
N VAL A 41 -1.47 -17.32 3.66
CA VAL A 41 -2.83 -17.63 4.11
C VAL A 41 -2.80 -18.94 4.88
N GLY A 42 -3.21 -18.91 6.14
CA GLY A 42 -3.29 -20.12 6.94
C GLY A 42 -4.38 -21.07 6.41
N THR A 43 -4.07 -22.35 6.42
CA THR A 43 -5.00 -23.44 6.05
C THR A 43 -5.19 -24.37 7.23
N PRO A 44 -6.22 -25.25 7.24
CA PRO A 44 -6.35 -26.26 8.28
C PRO A 44 -5.08 -27.12 8.42
N GLU A 45 -4.43 -27.45 7.32
CA GLU A 45 -3.19 -28.24 7.31
C GLU A 45 -2.02 -27.51 7.97
N SER A 46 -1.85 -26.22 7.66
CA SER A 46 -0.75 -25.44 8.22
C SER A 46 -0.93 -25.03 9.68
N THR A 47 -2.17 -24.91 10.12
CA THR A 47 -2.50 -24.52 11.50
C THR A 47 -2.83 -25.69 12.42
N GLY A 48 -3.16 -26.85 11.84
CA GLY A 48 -3.64 -28.02 12.59
C GLY A 48 -5.05 -27.85 13.18
N ILE A 49 -5.76 -26.80 12.77
CA ILE A 49 -7.11 -26.47 13.27
C ILE A 49 -8.14 -26.85 12.20
N PRO A 50 -8.98 -27.87 12.41
CA PRO A 50 -10.01 -28.24 11.45
C PRO A 50 -10.96 -27.08 11.15
N GLY A 51 -11.22 -26.84 9.87
CA GLY A 51 -12.11 -25.77 9.43
C GLY A 51 -11.53 -24.36 9.56
N TYR A 52 -10.24 -24.21 9.82
CA TYR A 52 -9.60 -22.89 9.88
C TYR A 52 -9.66 -22.19 8.53
N ILE A 53 -10.10 -20.95 8.54
CA ILE A 53 -10.14 -20.10 7.36
C ILE A 53 -9.18 -18.92 7.59
N GLY A 54 -8.11 -18.87 6.80
CA GLY A 54 -7.12 -17.80 6.84
C GLY A 54 -7.50 -16.60 5.98
N GLY A 55 -6.55 -15.67 5.84
CA GLY A 55 -6.69 -14.50 4.97
C GLY A 55 -6.82 -13.18 5.72
N LEU A 56 -6.75 -13.19 7.05
CA LEU A 56 -6.81 -11.95 7.84
C LEU A 56 -5.68 -10.98 7.47
N LEU A 57 -4.45 -11.48 7.42
CA LEU A 57 -3.29 -10.67 7.05
C LEU A 57 -3.43 -10.13 5.63
N ARG A 58 -3.74 -11.01 4.70
CA ARG A 58 -3.93 -10.66 3.29
C ARG A 58 -4.99 -9.57 3.11
N GLY A 59 -6.13 -9.71 3.77
CA GLY A 59 -7.25 -8.75 3.68
C GLY A 59 -6.99 -7.44 4.40
N SER A 60 -6.01 -7.38 5.30
CA SER A 60 -5.70 -6.18 6.09
C SER A 60 -4.70 -5.23 5.43
N ILE A 61 -4.07 -5.65 4.33
CA ILE A 61 -3.06 -4.84 3.66
C ILE A 61 -3.73 -3.64 2.98
N THR A 62 -3.24 -2.44 3.29
CA THR A 62 -3.75 -1.18 2.77
C THR A 62 -2.61 -0.28 2.34
N HIS A 63 -2.95 0.78 1.61
CA HIS A 63 -2.00 1.82 1.25
C HIS A 63 -2.50 3.18 1.74
N ALA A 64 -1.58 4.10 1.93
CA ALA A 64 -1.89 5.47 2.33
C ALA A 64 -0.91 6.44 1.66
N LEU A 65 -1.43 7.53 1.14
CA LEU A 65 -0.61 8.64 0.66
C LEU A 65 -0.17 9.50 1.84
N SER A 66 1.04 10.06 1.74
CA SER A 66 1.53 11.01 2.75
C SER A 66 0.56 12.19 2.89
N GLY A 67 0.25 12.55 4.12
CA GLY A 67 -0.66 13.65 4.43
C GLY A 67 -2.14 13.38 4.18
N LYS A 68 -2.53 12.17 3.77
CA LYS A 68 -3.93 11.78 3.57
C LYS A 68 -4.32 10.68 4.54
N GLN A 69 -5.62 10.62 4.84
CA GLN A 69 -6.15 9.52 5.64
C GLN A 69 -6.00 8.20 4.87
N PRO A 70 -5.58 7.14 5.53
CA PRO A 70 -5.47 5.83 4.90
C PRO A 70 -6.82 5.28 4.51
N ALA A 71 -6.84 4.46 3.47
CA ALA A 71 -8.03 3.71 3.11
C ALA A 71 -8.38 2.72 4.22
N ILE A 72 -9.65 2.60 4.51
CA ILE A 72 -10.15 1.60 5.46
C ILE A 72 -10.46 0.35 4.66
N SER A 73 -9.78 -0.75 4.98
CA SER A 73 -10.16 -2.05 4.44
C SER A 73 -10.99 -2.82 5.48
N THR A 74 -12.10 -3.35 5.02
CA THR A 74 -12.96 -4.19 5.86
C THR A 74 -12.76 -5.64 5.47
N TYR A 75 -12.36 -6.46 6.42
CA TYR A 75 -12.20 -7.89 6.24
C TYR A 75 -13.26 -8.65 7.02
N GLN A 76 -13.82 -9.65 6.36
CA GLN A 76 -14.72 -10.60 6.98
C GLN A 76 -14.28 -11.99 6.56
N ASP A 77 -14.06 -12.89 7.49
CA ASP A 77 -13.76 -14.28 7.15
C ASP A 77 -15.01 -14.95 6.54
N ASN A 78 -14.79 -16.01 5.79
CA ASN A 78 -15.88 -16.73 5.13
C ASN A 78 -16.86 -17.41 6.10
N ALA A 79 -16.44 -17.61 7.36
CA ALA A 79 -17.30 -18.16 8.41
C ALA A 79 -18.09 -17.08 9.15
N GLY A 80 -17.83 -15.80 8.89
CA GLY A 80 -18.49 -14.68 9.55
C GLY A 80 -18.14 -14.52 11.03
N THR A 81 -17.14 -15.25 11.52
CA THR A 81 -16.75 -15.26 12.93
C THR A 81 -15.73 -14.18 13.28
N ARG A 82 -14.99 -13.70 12.29
CA ARG A 82 -14.01 -12.64 12.47
C ARG A 82 -14.34 -11.48 11.55
N ARG A 83 -14.82 -10.41 12.14
CA ARG A 83 -15.04 -9.15 11.43
C ARG A 83 -14.03 -8.15 11.93
N GLY A 84 -13.28 -7.55 11.03
CA GLY A 84 -12.32 -6.52 11.37
C GLY A 84 -12.36 -5.38 10.36
N SER A 85 -12.30 -4.17 10.87
CA SER A 85 -12.02 -2.98 10.08
C SER A 85 -10.55 -2.67 10.26
N TYR A 86 -9.79 -2.63 9.19
CA TYR A 86 -8.36 -2.34 9.22
C TYR A 86 -8.12 -1.03 8.50
N SER A 87 -7.52 -0.09 9.20
CA SER A 87 -7.03 1.13 8.59
C SER A 87 -5.51 1.11 8.61
N GLY A 88 -4.91 1.26 7.45
CA GLY A 88 -3.48 1.52 7.39
C GLY A 88 -3.22 2.94 7.88
N THR A 89 -2.36 3.14 8.86
CA THR A 89 -1.91 4.47 9.24
C THR A 89 -0.60 4.77 8.53
N ALA A 90 -0.52 5.93 7.90
CA ALA A 90 0.77 6.42 7.44
C ALA A 90 1.71 6.50 8.65
N PRO A 91 2.99 6.17 8.51
CA PRO A 91 3.94 6.32 9.60
C PRO A 91 3.89 7.74 10.17
N GLU A 92 4.07 7.88 11.48
CA GLU A 92 4.07 9.19 12.14
C GLU A 92 5.12 10.15 11.56
N GLU A 93 6.17 9.59 10.99
CA GLU A 93 7.23 10.33 10.30
C GLU A 93 6.85 10.77 8.89
N SER A 94 5.62 10.53 8.45
CA SER A 94 5.20 10.97 7.12
C SER A 94 5.18 12.48 7.06
N ASP A 95 6.23 13.04 6.48
CA ASP A 95 6.32 14.46 6.22
C ASP A 95 5.26 14.82 5.15
N SER A 96 4.33 15.70 5.50
CA SER A 96 3.30 16.17 4.57
C SER A 96 3.88 16.88 3.34
N ASN A 97 5.14 17.31 3.41
CA ASN A 97 5.86 17.91 2.29
C ASN A 97 6.46 16.88 1.32
N LYS A 98 6.50 15.61 1.71
CA LYS A 98 6.99 14.54 0.84
C LYS A 98 5.85 13.88 0.09
N SER A 99 6.05 13.68 -1.20
CA SER A 99 5.14 12.87 -2.03
C SER A 99 5.55 11.42 -1.92
N ALA A 100 4.79 10.65 -1.15
CA ALA A 100 5.07 9.24 -0.93
C ALA A 100 3.78 8.44 -0.76
N VAL A 101 3.85 7.16 -1.06
CA VAL A 101 2.79 6.20 -0.76
C VAL A 101 3.39 5.10 0.12
N TYR A 102 2.64 4.70 1.13
CA TYR A 102 3.02 3.66 2.07
C TYR A 102 2.06 2.50 1.96
N ILE A 103 2.57 1.28 2.03
CA ILE A 103 1.74 0.08 2.16
C ILE A 103 2.03 -0.57 3.50
N GLY A 104 1.02 -1.17 4.09
CA GLY A 104 1.18 -1.80 5.38
C GLY A 104 -0.09 -2.46 5.88
N THR A 105 0.02 -2.98 7.08
CA THR A 105 -1.08 -3.64 7.79
C THR A 105 -0.97 -3.31 9.26
N ASN A 106 -2.11 -3.24 9.95
CA ASN A 106 -2.16 -3.07 11.40
C ASN A 106 -2.36 -4.38 12.17
N VAL A 107 -2.27 -5.51 11.48
CA VAL A 107 -2.31 -6.82 12.13
C VAL A 107 -1.02 -7.03 12.91
N GLU A 108 -1.12 -7.29 14.22
CA GLU A 108 0.01 -7.35 15.14
C GLU A 108 1.06 -8.40 14.77
N TYR A 109 0.64 -9.56 14.32
CA TYR A 109 1.58 -10.64 13.96
C TYR A 109 2.27 -10.43 12.60
N SER A 110 1.91 -9.40 11.86
CA SER A 110 2.49 -9.13 10.53
C SER A 110 4.01 -8.97 10.55
N ILE A 111 4.54 -8.35 11.59
CA ILE A 111 5.99 -8.16 11.74
C ILE A 111 6.73 -9.49 11.83
N TYR A 112 6.16 -10.48 12.50
CA TYR A 112 6.76 -11.81 12.62
C TYR A 112 6.72 -12.57 11.30
N VAL A 113 5.70 -12.36 10.50
CA VAL A 113 5.60 -12.95 9.15
C VAL A 113 6.66 -12.33 8.24
N GLU A 114 6.79 -11.02 8.24
CA GLU A 114 7.75 -10.29 7.39
C GLU A 114 9.20 -10.62 7.73
N LEU A 115 9.54 -10.63 9.00
CA LEU A 115 10.91 -10.76 9.49
C LEU A 115 11.29 -12.17 9.96
N GLY A 116 10.31 -13.00 10.24
CA GLY A 116 10.51 -14.31 10.85
C GLY A 116 10.76 -14.25 12.35
N THR A 117 10.81 -15.41 12.97
CA THR A 117 11.11 -15.60 14.38
C THR A 117 12.09 -16.76 14.55
N ILE A 118 12.53 -17.04 15.79
CA ILE A 118 13.39 -18.19 16.08
C ILE A 118 12.72 -19.52 15.67
N LYS A 119 11.39 -19.56 15.70
CA LYS A 119 10.60 -20.78 15.42
C LYS A 119 9.96 -20.79 14.02
N MET A 120 9.99 -19.68 13.32
CA MET A 120 9.31 -19.53 12.03
C MET A 120 10.20 -18.77 11.05
N ASP A 121 10.37 -19.31 9.85
CA ASP A 121 11.09 -18.65 8.78
C ASP A 121 10.34 -17.39 8.30
N ALA A 122 11.09 -16.38 7.89
CA ALA A 122 10.52 -15.17 7.32
C ALA A 122 9.76 -15.49 6.03
N GLN A 123 8.59 -14.89 5.88
CA GLN A 123 7.78 -14.93 4.66
C GLN A 123 7.46 -13.50 4.25
N PRO A 124 8.47 -12.75 3.73
CA PRO A 124 8.28 -11.33 3.44
C PRO A 124 7.23 -11.10 2.35
N PHE A 125 6.36 -10.17 2.56
CA PHE A 125 5.28 -9.80 1.64
C PHE A 125 5.24 -8.30 1.33
N LEU A 126 5.70 -7.44 2.24
CA LEU A 126 5.74 -6.00 2.03
C LEU A 126 6.99 -5.57 1.27
N LYS A 127 8.16 -5.99 1.74
CA LYS A 127 9.43 -5.61 1.13
C LYS A 127 9.54 -6.05 -0.34
N PRO A 128 9.25 -7.31 -0.71
CA PRO A 128 9.28 -7.70 -2.12
C PRO A 128 8.24 -6.97 -2.96
N ALA A 129 7.05 -6.71 -2.43
CA ALA A 129 6.00 -6.00 -3.14
C ALA A 129 6.45 -4.59 -3.57
N VAL A 130 7.25 -3.94 -2.74
CA VAL A 130 7.79 -2.61 -3.05
C VAL A 130 9.08 -2.71 -3.87
N ALA A 131 10.06 -3.48 -3.41
CA ALA A 131 11.41 -3.49 -3.97
C ALA A 131 11.50 -4.20 -5.34
N ASP A 132 10.75 -5.29 -5.53
CA ASP A 132 10.86 -6.10 -6.74
C ASP A 132 10.12 -5.51 -7.95
N HIS A 133 9.31 -4.47 -7.76
CA HIS A 133 8.46 -3.88 -8.78
C HIS A 133 8.74 -2.39 -9.03
N ALA A 134 9.94 -1.92 -8.70
CA ALA A 134 10.32 -0.52 -8.84
C ALA A 134 10.12 0.02 -10.26
N ASN A 135 10.44 -0.76 -11.29
CA ASN A 135 10.23 -0.37 -12.68
C ASN A 135 8.75 -0.21 -13.05
N THR A 136 7.89 -1.05 -12.50
CA THR A 136 6.44 -0.96 -12.70
C THR A 136 5.91 0.34 -12.13
N TYR A 137 6.31 0.70 -10.91
CA TYR A 137 5.89 1.93 -10.26
C TYR A 137 6.38 3.17 -11.00
N ARG A 138 7.62 3.14 -11.46
CA ARG A 138 8.17 4.24 -12.27
C ARG A 138 7.37 4.46 -13.55
N LYS A 139 7.01 3.40 -14.26
CA LYS A 139 6.19 3.48 -15.48
C LYS A 139 4.80 4.05 -15.21
N ILE A 140 4.19 3.68 -14.09
CA ILE A 140 2.88 4.21 -13.67
C ILE A 140 2.96 5.73 -13.48
N ILE A 141 3.96 6.20 -12.74
CA ILE A 141 4.15 7.63 -12.47
C ILE A 141 4.47 8.39 -13.75
N GLU A 142 5.34 7.86 -14.60
CA GLU A 142 5.68 8.47 -15.90
C GLU A 142 4.44 8.61 -16.79
N LYS A 143 3.58 7.60 -16.82
CA LYS A 143 2.33 7.64 -17.58
C LYS A 143 1.41 8.75 -17.07
N GLU A 144 1.23 8.88 -15.76
CA GLU A 144 0.39 9.93 -15.19
C GLU A 144 0.97 11.33 -15.43
N LEU A 145 2.28 11.49 -15.38
CA LEU A 145 2.94 12.75 -15.69
C LEU A 145 2.77 13.16 -17.16
N LYS A 146 2.76 12.21 -18.08
CA LYS A 146 2.54 12.46 -19.51
C LYS A 146 1.08 12.83 -19.81
N ASN A 147 0.14 12.28 -19.06
CA ASN A 147 -1.29 12.51 -19.25
C ASN A 147 -1.83 13.69 -18.42
N GLY A 148 -1.01 14.21 -17.53
CA GLY A 148 -1.35 15.34 -16.65
C GLY A 148 -1.10 16.75 -17.18
#